data_3f483a7f59a756b2787fe8492e0479ea
#
_entry.id   3f483a7f59a756b2787fe8492e0479ea
#
_cell.length_a   1.000
_cell.length_b   1.000
_cell.length_c   1.000
_cell.angle_alpha   90.00
_cell.angle_beta   90.00
_cell.angle_gamma   90.00
#
_symmetry.space_group_name_H-M   'P 1'
#
loop_
_entity.id
_entity.type
_entity.pdbx_description
1 polymer ?
#
loop_
_entity_poly.entity_id
_entity_poly.type
_entity_poly.pdbx_seq_one_letter_code
_entity_poly.pdbx_strand_id
1 'polypeptide(L)'
;LNLDKIPMIKLLKNETESELLIKRQKTKNNCLSKLHEISKVEIPLIAEIGINHNGDINLAKKMMIASKNSGCNFAKFQYYQKDVRIQKNNETEFLHETADGTELSLNDVLERSRLKKEDCLELIKYGESINLPVFFTVFDVESALIIRNMGQKIVKVASMDCNNYDLHSNLNSIGFETIIISTGMSDIREVSKAISIYDQNLEILIMSCRSSYPTSLEDVDLGEISYL
;
A
#
# COMPACT_ATOMS: atom_id res chain seq x y z
N LEU A 1 -9.80 -24.50 0.52
CA LEU A 1 -8.56 -23.73 0.74
C LEU A 1 -8.34 -23.69 2.25
N ASN A 2 -7.20 -24.25 2.71
CA ASN A 2 -6.85 -24.19 4.12
C ASN A 2 -6.22 -22.82 4.40
N LEU A 3 -7.04 -21.89 4.89
CA LEU A 3 -6.68 -20.49 5.15
C LEU A 3 -5.50 -20.35 6.13
N ASP A 4 -5.24 -21.40 6.95
CA ASP A 4 -4.11 -21.44 7.89
C ASP A 4 -2.74 -21.50 7.21
N LYS A 5 -2.72 -21.77 5.90
CA LYS A 5 -1.49 -21.81 5.09
C LYS A 5 -1.19 -20.49 4.37
N ILE A 6 -2.03 -19.48 4.48
CA ILE A 6 -1.78 -18.17 3.89
C ILE A 6 -0.88 -17.38 4.85
N PRO A 7 0.36 -16.99 4.46
CA PRO A 7 1.32 -16.34 5.35
C PRO A 7 0.79 -15.08 6.02
N MET A 8 -0.03 -14.30 5.32
CA MET A 8 -0.68 -13.12 5.88
C MET A 8 -1.56 -13.46 7.10
N ILE A 9 -2.26 -14.60 7.06
CA ILE A 9 -3.07 -15.09 8.19
C ILE A 9 -2.17 -15.68 9.29
N LYS A 10 -1.01 -16.25 8.92
CA LYS A 10 -0.03 -16.78 9.88
C LYS A 10 0.68 -15.68 10.67
N LEU A 11 1.02 -14.54 10.02
CA LEU A 11 1.55 -13.36 10.71
C LEU A 11 0.55 -12.79 11.73
N LEU A 12 -0.75 -12.86 11.43
CA LEU A 12 -1.82 -12.45 12.35
C LEU A 12 -2.06 -13.44 13.50
N LYS A 13 -1.63 -14.70 13.37
CA LYS A 13 -1.85 -15.76 14.36
C LYS A 13 -0.69 -15.99 15.34
N ASN A 14 0.49 -15.39 15.12
CA ASN A 14 1.65 -15.58 16.01
C ASN A 14 1.54 -14.79 17.33
N GLU A 15 0.52 -13.98 17.50
CA GLU A 15 0.16 -13.38 18.80
C GLU A 15 -0.89 -14.25 19.50
N THR A 16 -0.77 -14.40 20.81
CA THR A 16 -1.79 -15.10 21.61
C THR A 16 -3.13 -14.35 21.54
N GLU A 17 -4.25 -15.08 21.60
CA GLU A 17 -5.60 -14.46 21.55
C GLU A 17 -5.80 -13.34 22.59
N SER A 18 -5.12 -13.45 23.72
CA SER A 18 -5.13 -12.44 24.79
C SER A 18 -4.40 -11.14 24.40
N GLU A 19 -3.28 -11.22 23.69
CA GLU A 19 -2.54 -10.04 23.20
C GLU A 19 -3.30 -9.32 22.09
N LEU A 20 -3.96 -10.08 21.22
CA LEU A 20 -4.87 -9.53 20.20
C LEU A 20 -6.07 -8.83 20.82
N LEU A 21 -6.65 -9.38 21.92
CA LEU A 21 -7.77 -8.79 22.65
C LEU A 21 -7.39 -7.48 23.36
N ILE A 22 -6.20 -7.41 23.94
CA ILE A 22 -5.70 -6.21 24.63
C ILE A 22 -5.43 -5.07 23.63
N LYS A 23 -4.85 -5.38 22.47
CA LYS A 23 -4.69 -4.41 21.37
C LYS A 23 -6.03 -3.91 20.83
N ARG A 24 -7.07 -4.77 20.78
CA ARG A 24 -8.42 -4.42 20.30
C ARG A 24 -9.15 -3.40 21.17
N GLN A 25 -8.99 -3.45 22.50
CA GLN A 25 -9.64 -2.49 23.39
C GLN A 25 -9.11 -1.07 23.25
N LYS A 26 -7.88 -0.89 22.74
CA LYS A 26 -7.24 0.42 22.55
C LYS A 26 -7.53 1.11 21.22
N THR A 27 -8.16 0.43 20.24
CA THR A 27 -8.23 0.92 18.84
C THR A 27 -9.65 0.94 18.25
N LYS A 28 -10.67 1.28 19.03
CA LYS A 28 -12.09 1.20 18.63
C LYS A 28 -12.51 2.00 17.37
N ASN A 29 -11.67 2.87 16.80
CA ASN A 29 -11.99 3.67 15.61
C ASN A 29 -10.83 3.77 14.63
N ASN A 30 -10.12 2.66 14.33
CA ASN A 30 -8.91 2.71 13.54
C ASN A 30 -9.01 1.85 12.28
N CYS A 31 -8.39 2.30 11.18
CA CYS A 31 -8.23 1.53 9.94
C CYS A 31 -7.60 0.16 10.21
N LEU A 32 -6.64 0.09 11.13
CA LEU A 32 -5.99 -1.14 11.58
C LEU A 32 -6.97 -2.14 12.19
N SER A 33 -7.84 -1.68 13.12
CA SER A 33 -8.85 -2.56 13.72
C SER A 33 -9.80 -3.13 12.68
N LYS A 34 -10.10 -2.35 11.64
CA LYS A 34 -10.95 -2.81 10.54
C LYS A 34 -10.26 -3.89 9.70
N LEU A 35 -8.95 -3.76 9.42
CA LEU A 35 -8.19 -4.79 8.71
C LEU A 35 -8.20 -6.11 9.50
N HIS A 36 -7.95 -6.05 10.80
CA HIS A 36 -7.98 -7.21 11.69
C HIS A 36 -9.38 -7.83 11.83
N GLU A 37 -10.42 -7.03 11.92
CA GLU A 37 -11.80 -7.52 12.01
C GLU A 37 -12.20 -8.25 10.73
N ILE A 38 -11.88 -7.68 9.56
CA ILE A 38 -12.20 -8.28 8.25
C ILE A 38 -11.40 -9.57 8.04
N SER A 39 -10.10 -9.59 8.33
CA SER A 39 -9.24 -10.75 8.10
C SER A 39 -9.62 -12.00 8.90
N LYS A 40 -10.50 -11.89 9.89
CA LYS A 40 -11.02 -13.05 10.65
C LYS A 40 -12.19 -13.75 9.99
N VAL A 41 -12.93 -13.03 9.18
CA VAL A 41 -14.20 -13.49 8.59
C VAL A 41 -14.07 -13.58 7.07
N GLU A 42 -13.34 -12.66 6.46
CA GLU A 42 -13.23 -12.50 5.01
C GLU A 42 -11.79 -12.14 4.62
N ILE A 43 -11.44 -12.37 3.36
CA ILE A 43 -10.18 -11.86 2.78
C ILE A 43 -10.39 -10.37 2.48
N PRO A 44 -9.63 -9.45 3.11
CA PRO A 44 -9.80 -8.04 2.87
C PRO A 44 -9.38 -7.67 1.44
N LEU A 45 -10.27 -6.99 0.72
CA LEU A 45 -10.01 -6.50 -0.63
C LEU A 45 -9.57 -5.04 -0.58
N ILE A 46 -8.43 -4.75 -1.17
CA ILE A 46 -7.87 -3.41 -1.30
C ILE A 46 -7.98 -2.97 -2.75
N ALA A 47 -8.75 -1.91 -3.02
CA ALA A 47 -8.76 -1.30 -4.34
C ALA A 47 -7.46 -0.53 -4.57
N GLU A 48 -6.65 -0.98 -5.51
CA GLU A 48 -5.44 -0.30 -5.95
C GLU A 48 -5.79 0.84 -6.93
N ILE A 49 -6.28 1.97 -6.42
CA ILE A 49 -6.60 3.15 -7.25
C ILE A 49 -5.30 3.78 -7.78
N GLY A 50 -4.24 3.75 -6.94
CA GLY A 50 -2.91 4.16 -7.35
C GLY A 50 -2.86 5.61 -7.84
N ILE A 51 -2.52 5.79 -9.11
CA ILE A 51 -2.46 7.08 -9.82
C ILE A 51 -3.52 7.19 -10.94
N ASN A 52 -4.43 6.22 -11.06
CA ASN A 52 -5.39 6.15 -12.17
C ASN A 52 -6.42 7.30 -12.17
N HIS A 53 -6.47 8.09 -11.11
CA HIS A 53 -7.28 9.31 -11.02
C HIS A 53 -6.70 10.49 -11.81
N ASN A 54 -5.48 10.39 -12.36
CA ASN A 54 -4.82 11.43 -13.17
C ASN A 54 -4.82 12.83 -12.52
N GLY A 55 -4.73 12.92 -11.18
CA GLY A 55 -4.79 14.18 -10.41
C GLY A 55 -6.20 14.76 -10.23
N ASP A 56 -7.23 14.16 -10.80
CA ASP A 56 -8.63 14.60 -10.63
C ASP A 56 -9.24 13.97 -9.37
N ILE A 57 -9.49 14.80 -8.36
CA ILE A 57 -10.10 14.40 -7.08
C ILE A 57 -11.54 13.89 -7.27
N ASN A 58 -12.29 14.44 -8.21
CA ASN A 58 -13.64 13.98 -8.47
C ASN A 58 -13.64 12.58 -9.11
N LEU A 59 -12.68 12.32 -10.00
CA LEU A 59 -12.48 10.99 -10.56
C LEU A 59 -12.02 10.02 -9.46
N ALA A 60 -11.09 10.42 -8.60
CA ALA A 60 -10.65 9.61 -7.45
C ALA A 60 -11.83 9.20 -6.56
N LYS A 61 -12.73 10.13 -6.22
CA LYS A 61 -13.93 9.84 -5.45
C LYS A 61 -14.91 8.91 -6.17
N LYS A 62 -15.09 9.08 -7.50
CA LYS A 62 -15.90 8.13 -8.31
C LYS A 62 -15.31 6.72 -8.27
N MET A 63 -13.98 6.59 -8.37
CA MET A 63 -13.29 5.31 -8.25
C MET A 63 -13.47 4.69 -6.85
N MET A 64 -13.44 5.50 -5.80
CA MET A 64 -13.72 5.03 -4.43
C MET A 64 -15.15 4.49 -4.30
N ILE A 65 -16.16 5.16 -4.86
CA ILE A 65 -17.55 4.68 -4.87
C ILE A 65 -17.66 3.35 -5.63
N ALA A 66 -17.04 3.25 -6.81
CA ALA A 66 -17.03 2.02 -7.59
C ALA A 66 -16.37 0.87 -6.80
N SER A 67 -15.22 1.13 -6.18
CA SER A 67 -14.51 0.17 -5.32
C SER A 67 -15.39 -0.30 -4.15
N LYS A 68 -16.07 0.63 -3.48
CA LYS A 68 -16.99 0.33 -2.39
C LYS A 68 -18.14 -0.57 -2.85
N ASN A 69 -18.76 -0.23 -3.97
CA ASN A 69 -19.87 -0.99 -4.54
C ASN A 69 -19.45 -2.38 -5.03
N SER A 70 -18.17 -2.54 -5.38
CA SER A 70 -17.56 -3.83 -5.76
C SER A 70 -17.11 -4.66 -4.55
N GLY A 71 -17.39 -4.23 -3.33
CA GLY A 71 -17.09 -4.99 -2.11
C GLY A 71 -15.68 -4.77 -1.55
N CYS A 72 -14.91 -3.80 -2.05
CA CYS A 72 -13.61 -3.49 -1.48
C CYS A 72 -13.75 -2.92 -0.06
N ASN A 73 -12.79 -3.29 0.79
CA ASN A 73 -12.72 -2.89 2.18
C ASN A 73 -11.86 -1.63 2.39
N PHE A 74 -10.91 -1.39 1.46
CA PHE A 74 -9.98 -0.27 1.50
C PHE A 74 -9.76 0.29 0.10
N ALA A 75 -9.37 1.57 0.03
CA ALA A 75 -8.82 2.19 -1.17
C ALA A 75 -7.38 2.61 -0.93
N LYS A 76 -6.47 2.27 -1.86
CA LYS A 76 -5.06 2.63 -1.78
C LYS A 76 -4.69 3.60 -2.89
N PHE A 77 -4.08 4.70 -2.50
CA PHE A 77 -3.51 5.71 -3.37
C PHE A 77 -1.98 5.72 -3.31
N GLN A 78 -1.35 6.62 -4.04
CA GLN A 78 0.08 6.88 -3.97
C GLN A 78 0.31 8.33 -3.57
N TYR A 79 1.29 8.56 -2.67
CA TYR A 79 1.70 9.90 -2.30
C TYR A 79 3.22 10.03 -2.42
N TYR A 80 3.68 11.01 -3.16
CA TYR A 80 5.08 11.28 -3.43
C TYR A 80 5.30 12.77 -3.68
N GLN A 81 6.50 13.24 -3.35
CA GLN A 81 6.92 14.58 -3.64
C GLN A 81 7.36 14.72 -5.10
N LYS A 82 7.42 15.97 -5.57
CA LYS A 82 7.96 16.26 -6.89
C LYS A 82 9.41 15.75 -6.98
N ASP A 83 9.77 15.22 -8.12
CA ASP A 83 11.12 14.75 -8.44
C ASP A 83 11.66 13.52 -7.65
N VAL A 84 10.88 12.92 -6.76
CA VAL A 84 11.34 11.80 -5.91
C VAL A 84 11.40 10.46 -6.67
N ARG A 85 10.53 10.25 -7.66
CA ARG A 85 10.39 8.96 -8.33
C ARG A 85 11.26 8.77 -9.58
N ILE A 86 11.97 9.80 -10.03
CA ILE A 86 12.64 9.80 -11.32
C ILE A 86 14.04 10.33 -11.20
N GLN A 87 15.02 9.53 -11.64
CA GLN A 87 16.39 10.03 -11.83
C GLN A 87 16.44 10.93 -13.06
N LYS A 88 16.92 12.18 -12.87
CA LYS A 88 16.99 13.23 -13.91
C LYS A 88 17.87 12.89 -15.12
N ASN A 89 18.60 11.77 -15.12
CA ASN A 89 19.63 11.44 -16.11
C ASN A 89 19.32 10.19 -16.96
N ASN A 90 18.10 9.67 -16.96
CA ASN A 90 17.76 8.55 -17.82
C ASN A 90 17.41 9.06 -19.22
N GLU A 91 18.32 8.83 -20.17
CA GLU A 91 18.14 9.12 -21.60
C GLU A 91 17.07 8.24 -22.29
N THR A 92 16.53 7.23 -21.61
CA THR A 92 15.44 6.39 -22.10
C THR A 92 14.11 6.90 -21.52
N GLU A 93 13.43 7.75 -22.27
CA GLU A 93 12.04 8.10 -22.00
C GLU A 93 11.15 6.87 -22.27
N PHE A 94 10.61 6.30 -21.20
CA PHE A 94 9.48 5.36 -21.33
C PHE A 94 8.24 6.19 -21.68
N LEU A 95 7.74 6.03 -22.91
CA LEU A 95 6.49 6.65 -23.34
C LEU A 95 5.32 5.75 -22.93
N HIS A 96 4.32 6.36 -22.34
CA HIS A 96 3.04 5.73 -22.01
C HIS A 96 1.99 6.24 -22.98
N GLU A 97 1.35 5.33 -23.70
CA GLU A 97 0.20 5.66 -24.51
C GLU A 97 -1.04 5.78 -23.61
N THR A 98 -1.68 6.93 -23.64
CA THR A 98 -2.93 7.16 -22.96
C THR A 98 -4.11 6.62 -23.77
N ALA A 99 -5.30 6.50 -23.16
CA ALA A 99 -6.49 5.96 -23.81
C ALA A 99 -6.95 6.75 -25.06
N ASP A 100 -6.51 7.99 -25.22
CA ASP A 100 -6.77 8.85 -26.38
C ASP A 100 -5.65 8.80 -27.45
N GLY A 101 -4.64 7.92 -27.25
CA GLY A 101 -3.51 7.78 -28.16
C GLY A 101 -2.39 8.82 -27.97
N THR A 102 -2.45 9.65 -26.93
CA THR A 102 -1.38 10.60 -26.61
C THR A 102 -0.21 9.84 -25.94
N GLU A 103 0.99 10.03 -26.43
CA GLU A 103 2.20 9.53 -25.76
C GLU A 103 2.65 10.53 -24.70
N LEU A 104 2.83 10.04 -23.47
CA LEU A 104 3.32 10.81 -22.33
C LEU A 104 4.59 10.17 -21.77
N SER A 105 5.55 11.00 -21.39
CA SER A 105 6.68 10.53 -20.62
C SER A 105 6.22 10.05 -19.22
N LEU A 106 6.97 9.15 -18.60
CA LEU A 106 6.70 8.72 -17.23
C LEU A 106 6.67 9.94 -16.27
N ASN A 107 7.53 10.92 -16.50
CA ASN A 107 7.56 12.18 -15.76
C ASN A 107 6.22 12.93 -15.84
N ASP A 108 5.66 13.07 -17.05
CA ASP A 108 4.38 13.76 -17.25
C ASP A 108 3.24 12.99 -16.57
N VAL A 109 3.22 11.67 -16.68
CA VAL A 109 2.22 10.83 -16.01
C VAL A 109 2.27 11.03 -14.49
N LEU A 110 3.46 10.97 -13.90
CA LEU A 110 3.63 11.12 -12.46
C LEU A 110 3.31 12.55 -11.99
N GLU A 111 3.72 13.58 -12.72
CA GLU A 111 3.41 14.96 -12.34
C GLU A 111 1.91 15.26 -12.46
N ARG A 112 1.23 14.78 -13.50
CA ARG A 112 -0.22 14.93 -13.66
C ARG A 112 -1.01 14.19 -12.58
N SER A 113 -0.52 13.03 -12.16
CA SER A 113 -1.21 12.17 -11.20
C SER A 113 -0.86 12.47 -9.75
N ARG A 114 0.02 13.45 -9.49
CA ARG A 114 0.48 13.78 -8.16
C ARG A 114 -0.63 14.40 -7.32
N LEU A 115 -0.92 13.80 -6.17
CA LEU A 115 -1.82 14.36 -5.17
C LEU A 115 -1.10 15.43 -4.33
N LYS A 116 -1.79 16.51 -4.05
CA LYS A 116 -1.35 17.48 -3.05
C LYS A 116 -1.74 17.00 -1.65
N LYS A 117 -1.16 17.60 -0.63
CA LYS A 117 -1.48 17.30 0.77
C LYS A 117 -2.96 17.47 1.08
N GLU A 118 -3.56 18.55 0.55
CA GLU A 118 -4.98 18.88 0.72
C GLU A 118 -5.87 17.80 0.09
N ASP A 119 -5.48 17.29 -1.09
CA ASP A 119 -6.18 16.24 -1.80
C ASP A 119 -6.20 14.93 -0.97
N CYS A 120 -5.06 14.56 -0.37
CA CYS A 120 -4.97 13.39 0.50
C CYS A 120 -5.90 13.52 1.71
N LEU A 121 -5.92 14.68 2.37
CA LEU A 121 -6.82 14.92 3.50
C LEU A 121 -8.29 14.84 3.09
N GLU A 122 -8.62 15.34 1.89
CA GLU A 122 -9.97 15.26 1.34
C GLU A 122 -10.37 13.82 1.05
N LEU A 123 -9.49 13.03 0.44
CA LEU A 123 -9.74 11.61 0.16
C LEU A 123 -9.88 10.77 1.45
N ILE A 124 -9.08 11.05 2.48
CA ILE A 124 -9.18 10.40 3.79
C ILE A 124 -10.57 10.65 4.38
N LYS A 125 -10.98 11.94 4.49
CA LYS A 125 -12.29 12.33 5.03
C LYS A 125 -13.44 11.76 4.22
N TYR A 126 -13.31 11.76 2.91
CA TYR A 126 -14.32 11.18 2.03
C TYR A 126 -14.42 9.66 2.24
N GLY A 127 -13.30 8.97 2.34
CA GLY A 127 -13.27 7.54 2.63
C GLY A 127 -13.95 7.19 3.95
N GLU A 128 -13.72 7.97 5.00
CA GLU A 128 -14.42 7.84 6.28
C GLU A 128 -15.94 7.99 6.11
N SER A 129 -16.39 9.01 5.37
CA SER A 129 -17.80 9.30 5.15
C SER A 129 -18.56 8.18 4.42
N ILE A 130 -17.88 7.44 3.56
CA ILE A 130 -18.46 6.32 2.81
C ILE A 130 -18.10 4.95 3.40
N ASN A 131 -17.43 4.89 4.56
CA ASN A 131 -16.95 3.67 5.18
C ASN A 131 -16.03 2.82 4.25
N LEU A 132 -15.12 3.49 3.56
CA LEU A 132 -14.03 2.91 2.76
C LEU A 132 -12.71 3.58 3.16
N PRO A 133 -12.03 3.10 4.22
CA PRO A 133 -10.77 3.68 4.68
C PRO A 133 -9.74 3.79 3.56
N VAL A 134 -8.94 4.86 3.62
CA VAL A 134 -7.89 5.16 2.65
C VAL A 134 -6.53 5.00 3.30
N PHE A 135 -5.56 4.49 2.56
CA PHE A 135 -4.14 4.55 2.93
C PHE A 135 -3.27 4.76 1.67
N PHE A 136 -1.96 4.90 1.88
CA PHE A 136 -1.08 5.36 0.80
C PHE A 136 0.16 4.48 0.67
N THR A 137 0.62 4.30 -0.57
CA THR A 137 2.00 3.94 -0.85
C THR A 137 2.83 5.22 -0.80
N VAL A 138 3.99 5.16 -0.14
CA VAL A 138 4.99 6.23 -0.09
C VAL A 138 6.29 5.76 -0.74
N PHE A 139 7.12 6.69 -1.21
CA PHE A 139 8.35 6.40 -1.95
C PHE A 139 9.56 7.14 -1.34
N ASP A 140 9.34 7.89 -0.29
CA ASP A 140 10.36 8.67 0.42
C ASP A 140 9.94 8.94 1.85
N VAL A 141 10.91 9.33 2.67
CA VAL A 141 10.73 9.59 4.11
C VAL A 141 9.85 10.80 4.37
N GLU A 142 9.99 11.87 3.57
CA GLU A 142 9.19 13.10 3.72
C GLU A 142 7.71 12.82 3.47
N SER A 143 7.41 12.09 2.38
CA SER A 143 6.05 11.63 2.07
C SER A 143 5.48 10.77 3.21
N ALA A 144 6.27 9.87 3.77
CA ALA A 144 5.85 9.03 4.90
C ALA A 144 5.51 9.88 6.14
N LEU A 145 6.34 10.86 6.48
CA LEU A 145 6.09 11.78 7.59
C LEU A 145 4.81 12.59 7.38
N ILE A 146 4.58 13.10 6.17
CA ILE A 146 3.39 13.87 5.83
C ILE A 146 2.13 13.00 6.00
N ILE A 147 2.13 11.77 5.45
CA ILE A 147 1.02 10.84 5.57
C ILE A 147 0.79 10.43 7.04
N ARG A 148 1.85 10.19 7.79
CA ARG A 148 1.73 9.88 9.23
C ARG A 148 1.11 11.04 10.02
N ASN A 149 1.52 12.28 9.73
CA ASN A 149 0.98 13.50 10.35
C ASN A 149 -0.49 13.77 10.00
N MET A 150 -1.02 13.17 8.93
CA MET A 150 -2.45 13.16 8.61
C MET A 150 -3.24 12.12 9.45
N GLY A 151 -2.59 11.42 10.37
CA GLY A 151 -3.21 10.41 11.23
C GLY A 151 -3.22 9.00 10.66
N GLN A 152 -2.59 8.78 9.50
CA GLN A 152 -2.52 7.45 8.90
C GLN A 152 -1.66 6.52 9.73
N LYS A 153 -2.13 5.30 9.93
CA LYS A 153 -1.48 4.27 10.73
C LYS A 153 -0.97 3.11 9.88
N ILE A 154 -1.47 3.00 8.66
CA ILE A 154 -1.07 2.02 7.67
C ILE A 154 -0.32 2.74 6.56
N VAL A 155 0.80 2.16 6.13
CA VAL A 155 1.56 2.62 4.97
C VAL A 155 1.99 1.44 4.11
N LYS A 156 2.10 1.65 2.80
CA LYS A 156 2.58 0.63 1.87
C LYS A 156 3.94 1.02 1.27
N VAL A 157 4.82 0.04 1.16
CA VAL A 157 6.08 0.11 0.42
C VAL A 157 5.88 -0.60 -0.93
N ALA A 158 6.27 0.06 -2.02
CA ALA A 158 6.18 -0.51 -3.36
C ALA A 158 7.26 -1.59 -3.59
N SER A 159 7.04 -2.47 -4.58
CA SER A 159 8.01 -3.52 -4.93
C SER A 159 9.40 -2.97 -5.25
N MET A 160 9.48 -1.82 -5.92
CA MET A 160 10.75 -1.16 -6.27
C MET A 160 11.53 -0.64 -5.05
N ASP A 161 10.87 -0.47 -3.91
CA ASP A 161 11.46 0.02 -2.66
C ASP A 161 11.61 -1.09 -1.61
N CYS A 162 11.34 -2.35 -1.96
CA CYS A 162 11.45 -3.46 -1.02
C CYS A 162 12.87 -3.61 -0.44
N ASN A 163 13.91 -3.30 -1.22
CA ASN A 163 15.30 -3.30 -0.79
C ASN A 163 15.85 -1.91 -0.43
N ASN A 164 14.99 -0.90 -0.34
CA ASN A 164 15.33 0.44 0.14
C ASN A 164 15.39 0.45 1.68
N TYR A 165 16.46 -0.11 2.25
CA TYR A 165 16.61 -0.31 3.69
C TYR A 165 16.62 1.00 4.49
N ASP A 166 17.04 2.10 3.87
CA ASP A 166 16.99 3.42 4.51
C ASP A 166 15.53 3.88 4.69
N LEU A 167 14.67 3.66 3.69
CA LEU A 167 13.25 3.92 3.83
C LEU A 167 12.64 3.06 4.95
N HIS A 168 12.92 1.76 4.97
CA HIS A 168 12.42 0.84 6.00
C HIS A 168 12.85 1.27 7.40
N SER A 169 14.12 1.66 7.60
CA SER A 169 14.64 2.13 8.88
C SER A 169 13.92 3.38 9.39
N ASN A 170 13.60 4.30 8.47
CA ASN A 170 12.83 5.49 8.81
C ASN A 170 11.38 5.16 9.12
N LEU A 171 10.72 4.29 8.33
CA LEU A 171 9.34 3.86 8.56
C LEU A 171 9.17 3.20 9.94
N ASN A 172 10.15 2.41 10.39
CA ASN A 172 10.17 1.82 11.72
C ASN A 172 10.08 2.88 12.84
N SER A 173 10.72 4.04 12.63
CA SER A 173 10.82 5.11 13.63
C SER A 173 9.66 6.12 13.56
N ILE A 174 8.97 6.25 12.42
CA ILE A 174 7.91 7.25 12.17
C ILE A 174 6.65 6.98 13.00
N GLY A 175 6.41 5.71 13.40
CA GLY A 175 5.30 5.34 14.28
C GLY A 175 4.03 4.93 13.53
N PHE A 176 4.15 4.31 12.36
CA PHE A 176 3.07 3.54 11.76
C PHE A 176 2.79 2.30 12.63
N GLU A 177 1.59 1.75 12.51
CA GLU A 177 1.18 0.54 13.23
C GLU A 177 1.24 -0.69 12.31
N THR A 178 1.05 -0.49 11.00
CA THR A 178 1.13 -1.54 9.97
C THR A 178 1.93 -1.08 8.77
N ILE A 179 2.87 -1.90 8.33
CA ILE A 179 3.62 -1.70 7.09
C ILE A 179 3.24 -2.83 6.12
N ILE A 180 2.78 -2.46 4.92
CA ILE A 180 2.50 -3.41 3.85
C ILE A 180 3.65 -3.37 2.87
N ILE A 181 4.33 -4.50 2.62
CA ILE A 181 5.50 -4.58 1.76
C ILE A 181 5.17 -5.44 0.53
N SER A 182 5.31 -4.86 -0.66
CA SER A 182 5.24 -5.58 -1.93
C SER A 182 6.61 -6.13 -2.31
N THR A 183 6.68 -7.38 -2.82
CA THR A 183 7.94 -8.11 -3.00
C THR A 183 8.33 -8.38 -4.46
N GLY A 184 7.56 -7.89 -5.42
CA GLY A 184 7.66 -8.27 -6.84
C GLY A 184 8.99 -7.99 -7.55
N MET A 185 9.90 -7.21 -6.95
CA MET A 185 11.22 -6.88 -7.49
C MET A 185 12.37 -7.31 -6.57
N SER A 186 12.12 -8.19 -5.60
CA SER A 186 13.10 -8.57 -4.59
C SER A 186 13.16 -10.09 -4.41
N ASP A 187 14.34 -10.60 -4.06
CA ASP A 187 14.50 -11.99 -3.65
C ASP A 187 14.16 -12.17 -2.14
N ILE A 188 14.03 -13.42 -1.72
CA ILE A 188 13.64 -13.76 -0.33
C ILE A 188 14.64 -13.22 0.71
N ARG A 189 15.93 -13.07 0.36
CA ARG A 189 16.96 -12.54 1.27
C ARG A 189 16.78 -11.04 1.46
N GLU A 190 16.46 -10.31 0.40
CA GLU A 190 16.16 -8.89 0.44
C GLU A 190 14.90 -8.62 1.26
N VAL A 191 13.84 -9.41 1.03
CA VAL A 191 12.60 -9.35 1.81
C VAL A 191 12.87 -9.62 3.28
N SER A 192 13.60 -10.71 3.61
CA SER A 192 13.94 -11.05 5.00
C SER A 192 14.76 -9.96 5.67
N LYS A 193 15.69 -9.33 4.94
CA LYS A 193 16.47 -8.21 5.44
C LYS A 193 15.60 -6.98 5.71
N ALA A 194 14.68 -6.65 4.80
CA ALA A 194 13.74 -5.55 4.99
C ALA A 194 12.88 -5.75 6.25
N ILE A 195 12.33 -6.95 6.44
CA ILE A 195 11.51 -7.29 7.60
C ILE A 195 12.31 -7.20 8.90
N SER A 196 13.58 -7.63 8.89
CA SER A 196 14.44 -7.63 10.09
C SER A 196 14.75 -6.23 10.65
N ILE A 197 14.46 -5.18 9.89
CA ILE A 197 14.65 -3.78 10.32
C ILE A 197 13.57 -3.34 11.30
N TYR A 198 12.39 -3.96 11.24
CA TYR A 198 11.22 -3.52 11.98
C TYR A 198 11.15 -4.11 13.39
N ASP A 199 10.67 -3.31 14.32
CA ASP A 199 10.43 -3.74 15.69
C ASP A 199 9.34 -4.81 15.77
N GLN A 200 9.48 -5.75 16.71
CA GLN A 200 8.56 -6.88 16.90
C GLN A 200 7.10 -6.47 17.19
N ASN A 201 6.89 -5.24 17.64
CA ASN A 201 5.55 -4.71 17.93
C ASN A 201 4.85 -4.13 16.70
N LEU A 202 5.55 -4.03 15.58
CA LEU A 202 5.02 -3.49 14.35
C LEU A 202 4.41 -4.61 13.51
N GLU A 203 3.22 -4.39 12.99
CA GLU A 203 2.58 -5.35 12.09
C GLU A 203 3.16 -5.22 10.69
N ILE A 204 3.71 -6.31 10.16
CA ILE A 204 4.23 -6.38 8.80
C ILE A 204 3.35 -7.32 7.97
N LEU A 205 2.79 -6.80 6.89
CA LEU A 205 2.03 -7.58 5.91
C LEU A 205 2.85 -7.68 4.61
N ILE A 206 3.21 -8.90 4.23
CA ILE A 206 4.00 -9.16 3.03
C ILE A 206 3.06 -9.58 1.91
N MET A 207 3.19 -8.94 0.75
CA MET A 207 2.39 -9.24 -0.43
C MET A 207 3.25 -9.95 -1.47
N SER A 208 2.86 -11.17 -1.87
CA SER A 208 3.40 -11.79 -3.08
C SER A 208 2.94 -11.01 -4.31
N CYS A 209 3.87 -10.43 -5.04
CA CYS A 209 3.61 -9.56 -6.17
C CYS A 209 4.43 -9.96 -7.39
N ARG A 210 3.86 -9.76 -8.58
CA ARG A 210 4.59 -9.77 -9.86
C ARG A 210 4.61 -8.35 -10.41
N SER A 211 5.81 -7.84 -10.75
CA SER A 211 5.98 -6.48 -11.31
C SER A 211 5.77 -6.45 -12.81
N SER A 212 4.62 -6.96 -13.24
CA SER A 212 4.16 -7.00 -14.62
C SER A 212 2.71 -6.49 -14.68
N TYR A 213 2.40 -5.58 -15.59
CA TYR A 213 1.09 -4.92 -15.73
C TYR A 213 0.60 -4.94 -17.17
N PRO A 214 -0.39 -5.81 -17.52
CA PRO A 214 -0.98 -6.82 -16.65
C PRO A 214 -0.07 -8.02 -16.40
N THR A 215 -0.24 -8.70 -15.27
CA THR A 215 0.42 -9.97 -14.99
C THR A 215 -0.26 -11.08 -15.79
N SER A 216 0.51 -11.89 -16.52
CA SER A 216 -0.03 -13.07 -17.19
C SER A 216 -0.42 -14.15 -16.18
N LEU A 217 -1.40 -14.98 -16.50
CA LEU A 217 -1.83 -16.09 -15.62
C LEU A 217 -0.70 -17.10 -15.40
N GLU A 218 0.22 -17.24 -16.35
CA GLU A 218 1.35 -18.15 -16.30
C GLU A 218 2.42 -17.69 -15.29
N ASP A 219 2.50 -16.37 -15.03
CA ASP A 219 3.44 -15.77 -14.07
C ASP A 219 2.91 -15.75 -12.64
N VAL A 220 1.63 -16.11 -12.42
CA VAL A 220 1.04 -16.13 -11.08
C VAL A 220 1.45 -17.41 -10.35
N ASP A 221 2.20 -17.24 -9.26
CA ASP A 221 2.58 -18.34 -8.37
C ASP A 221 1.95 -18.14 -6.97
N LEU A 222 0.81 -18.79 -6.75
CA LEU A 222 0.15 -18.79 -5.43
C LEU A 222 0.94 -19.57 -4.37
N GLY A 223 1.85 -20.46 -4.81
CA GLY A 223 2.73 -21.20 -3.92
C GLY A 223 3.71 -20.30 -3.19
N GLU A 224 4.13 -19.18 -3.81
CA GLU A 224 5.02 -18.19 -3.21
C GLU A 224 4.49 -17.63 -1.89
N ILE A 225 3.16 -17.48 -1.77
CA ILE A 225 2.51 -17.04 -0.52
C ILE A 225 2.86 -17.92 0.68
N SER A 226 3.23 -19.18 0.43
CA SER A 226 3.61 -20.13 1.48
C SER A 226 5.05 -20.00 1.94
N TYR A 227 5.89 -19.29 1.20
CA TYR A 227 7.31 -19.08 1.49
C TYR A 227 7.60 -17.70 2.09
N LEU A 228 6.72 -16.71 1.85
CA LEU A 228 6.78 -15.37 2.42
C LEU A 228 6.17 -15.32 3.84
#